data_eb76a28cc750d082a1943c031b95feff
#
_entry.id   eb76a28cc750d082a1943c031b95feff
#
_cell.length_a   1.000
_cell.length_b   1.000
_cell.length_c   1.000
_cell.angle_alpha   90.00
_cell.angle_beta   90.00
_cell.angle_gamma   90.00
#
_symmetry.space_group_name_H-M   'P 1'
#
loop_
_entity.id
_entity.type
_entity.pdbx_description
1 polymer ?
#
loop_
_entity_poly.entity_id
_entity_poly.type
_entity_poly.pdbx_seq_one_letter_code
_entity_poly.pdbx_strand_id
1 'polypeptide(L)'
;MSIKRHALTLAAATLLAAGLSGCVGAIVGGAAVGGASAIDRRSTGAQADDEVMELRIRNTANTYLRQNNAAEGFEPKLAVVSYNRHILLLGQVATEGEKNFVEQVARAEQSAQAVYNYIEVAPQARTFGNVSADTWSTTKVRTTLLGIQGVIPSRVKIVTYEGTTYVMGILTPEEQAAVTEKVSTTAGVQKVVTLYQTYIQQP
;
A
#
# COMPACT_ATOMS: atom_id res chain seq x y z
N MET A 1 -51.33 -10.83 -7.92
CA MET A 1 -50.32 -9.95 -8.57
C MET A 1 -49.16 -9.55 -7.63
N SER A 2 -49.07 -10.10 -6.42
CA SER A 2 -48.06 -9.77 -5.37
C SER A 2 -46.80 -10.63 -5.42
N ILE A 3 -46.89 -11.89 -5.74
CA ILE A 3 -45.75 -12.86 -5.68
C ILE A 3 -44.64 -12.55 -6.69
N LYS A 4 -44.95 -12.01 -7.88
CA LYS A 4 -43.94 -11.65 -8.90
C LYS A 4 -43.09 -10.43 -8.50
N ARG A 5 -43.61 -9.52 -7.68
CA ARG A 5 -42.87 -8.33 -7.21
C ARG A 5 -41.82 -8.68 -6.12
N HIS A 6 -42.15 -9.65 -5.25
CA HIS A 6 -41.21 -10.10 -4.21
C HIS A 6 -40.08 -10.98 -4.78
N ALA A 7 -40.35 -11.74 -5.83
CA ALA A 7 -39.30 -12.51 -6.52
C ALA A 7 -38.30 -11.59 -7.23
N LEU A 8 -38.74 -10.48 -7.81
CA LEU A 8 -37.86 -9.52 -8.48
C LEU A 8 -37.00 -8.73 -7.48
N THR A 9 -37.52 -8.39 -6.33
CA THR A 9 -36.79 -7.69 -5.26
C THR A 9 -35.75 -8.59 -4.57
N LEU A 10 -36.07 -9.89 -4.40
CA LEU A 10 -35.07 -10.85 -3.89
C LEU A 10 -33.91 -11.07 -4.88
N ALA A 11 -34.20 -11.16 -6.18
CA ALA A 11 -33.19 -11.34 -7.21
C ALA A 11 -32.26 -10.11 -7.33
N ALA A 12 -32.79 -8.90 -7.17
CA ALA A 12 -31.97 -7.68 -7.18
C ALA A 12 -31.08 -7.55 -5.93
N ALA A 13 -31.57 -7.99 -4.76
CA ALA A 13 -30.79 -7.97 -3.52
C ALA A 13 -29.64 -8.97 -3.53
N THR A 14 -29.81 -10.13 -4.15
CA THR A 14 -28.73 -11.12 -4.30
C THR A 14 -27.64 -10.72 -5.29
N LEU A 15 -27.96 -9.94 -6.33
CA LEU A 15 -26.95 -9.41 -7.25
C LEU A 15 -26.10 -8.28 -6.61
N LEU A 16 -26.67 -7.48 -5.69
CA LEU A 16 -25.88 -6.44 -4.98
C LEU A 16 -24.94 -7.03 -3.92
N ALA A 17 -25.32 -8.16 -3.30
CA ALA A 17 -24.47 -8.81 -2.30
C ALA A 17 -23.24 -9.51 -2.89
N ALA A 18 -23.27 -9.91 -4.17
CA ALA A 18 -22.13 -10.52 -4.86
C ALA A 18 -21.03 -9.50 -5.23
N GLY A 19 -21.32 -8.21 -5.19
CA GLY A 19 -20.36 -7.16 -5.57
C GLY A 19 -19.39 -6.71 -4.44
N LEU A 20 -19.60 -7.10 -3.18
CA LEU A 20 -18.78 -6.65 -2.05
C LEU A 20 -17.74 -7.66 -1.55
N SER A 21 -17.70 -8.87 -2.10
CA SER A 21 -16.73 -9.90 -1.68
C SER A 21 -15.45 -9.93 -2.55
N GLY A 22 -15.14 -8.85 -3.26
CA GLY A 22 -14.08 -8.77 -4.26
C GLY A 22 -12.64 -8.59 -3.76
N CYS A 23 -12.31 -8.82 -2.50
CA CYS A 23 -10.93 -8.57 -2.02
C CYS A 23 -10.19 -9.76 -1.41
N VAL A 24 -10.80 -10.95 -1.28
CA VAL A 24 -10.13 -12.10 -0.63
C VAL A 24 -10.13 -13.39 -1.49
N GLY A 25 -10.79 -13.41 -2.64
CA GLY A 25 -11.05 -14.62 -3.41
C GLY A 25 -10.16 -14.92 -4.62
N ALA A 26 -9.15 -14.12 -4.93
CA ALA A 26 -8.38 -14.24 -6.18
C ALA A 26 -7.23 -15.26 -6.18
N ILE A 27 -7.00 -15.98 -5.08
CA ILE A 27 -5.85 -16.93 -5.01
C ILE A 27 -6.20 -18.36 -5.45
N VAL A 28 -7.49 -18.72 -5.68
CA VAL A 28 -7.90 -20.10 -5.95
C VAL A 28 -8.43 -20.35 -7.38
N GLY A 29 -8.33 -19.38 -8.29
CA GLY A 29 -8.81 -19.53 -9.67
C GLY A 29 -7.76 -19.14 -10.70
N GLY A 30 -6.91 -20.06 -11.09
CA GLY A 30 -5.75 -19.86 -11.98
C GLY A 30 -6.01 -19.43 -13.43
N ALA A 31 -7.07 -18.66 -13.73
CA ALA A 31 -7.37 -18.24 -15.11
C ALA A 31 -7.47 -16.71 -15.32
N ALA A 32 -7.58 -15.91 -14.27
CA ALA A 32 -7.69 -14.44 -14.40
C ALA A 32 -6.40 -13.68 -14.07
N VAL A 33 -5.38 -14.34 -13.54
CA VAL A 33 -4.13 -13.73 -13.07
C VAL A 33 -3.14 -13.46 -14.21
N GLY A 34 -3.27 -14.11 -15.35
CA GLY A 34 -2.29 -14.05 -16.45
C GLY A 34 -2.17 -12.68 -17.13
N GLY A 35 -3.24 -11.89 -17.20
CA GLY A 35 -3.21 -10.61 -17.91
C GLY A 35 -2.56 -9.46 -17.12
N ALA A 36 -2.78 -9.42 -15.82
CA ALA A 36 -2.22 -8.35 -14.96
C ALA A 36 -0.74 -8.62 -14.64
N SER A 37 -0.33 -9.88 -14.49
CA SER A 37 1.07 -10.25 -14.26
C SER A 37 1.98 -9.98 -15.46
N ALA A 38 1.49 -10.02 -16.69
CA ALA A 38 2.31 -9.76 -17.88
C ALA A 38 2.73 -8.26 -17.99
N ILE A 39 2.02 -7.37 -17.30
CA ILE A 39 2.28 -5.93 -17.33
C ILE A 39 3.14 -5.50 -16.13
N ASP A 40 3.08 -6.23 -15.03
CA ASP A 40 3.87 -5.98 -13.82
C ASP A 40 5.28 -6.55 -13.99
N ARG A 41 6.30 -5.75 -13.62
CA ARG A 41 7.71 -6.19 -13.65
C ARG A 41 8.08 -7.10 -12.48
N ARG A 42 7.22 -7.22 -11.48
CA ARG A 42 7.40 -8.17 -10.38
C ARG A 42 7.03 -9.59 -10.85
N SER A 43 7.76 -10.58 -10.38
CA SER A 43 7.33 -11.97 -10.54
C SER A 43 6.06 -12.23 -9.72
N THR A 44 5.27 -13.21 -10.13
CA THR A 44 4.07 -13.65 -9.36
C THR A 44 4.45 -14.05 -7.92
N GLY A 45 5.62 -14.68 -7.75
CA GLY A 45 6.14 -15.01 -6.42
C GLY A 45 6.42 -13.76 -5.57
N ALA A 46 7.04 -12.72 -6.17
CA ALA A 46 7.29 -11.48 -5.45
C ALA A 46 6.00 -10.75 -5.07
N GLN A 47 4.96 -10.80 -5.91
CA GLN A 47 3.65 -10.22 -5.58
C GLN A 47 3.01 -10.94 -4.40
N ALA A 48 3.04 -12.28 -4.38
CA ALA A 48 2.53 -13.08 -3.27
C ALA A 48 3.34 -12.85 -1.98
N ASP A 49 4.66 -12.81 -2.07
CA ASP A 49 5.54 -12.50 -0.93
C ASP A 49 5.23 -11.12 -0.35
N ASP A 50 5.01 -10.10 -1.21
CA ASP A 50 4.68 -8.75 -0.77
C ASP A 50 3.41 -8.74 0.09
N GLU A 51 2.33 -9.37 -0.35
CA GLU A 51 1.06 -9.42 0.40
C GLU A 51 1.20 -10.18 1.72
N VAL A 52 1.89 -11.31 1.71
CA VAL A 52 2.11 -12.13 2.91
C VAL A 52 2.97 -11.38 3.93
N MET A 53 4.04 -10.71 3.49
CA MET A 53 4.90 -9.91 4.37
C MET A 53 4.15 -8.73 4.98
N GLU A 54 3.39 -7.96 4.18
CA GLU A 54 2.58 -6.85 4.69
C GLU A 54 1.64 -7.32 5.82
N LEU A 55 0.96 -8.45 5.61
CA LEU A 55 0.02 -9.01 6.59
C LEU A 55 0.72 -9.49 7.85
N ARG A 56 1.81 -10.24 7.69
CA ARG A 56 2.55 -10.84 8.82
C ARG A 56 3.19 -9.78 9.69
N ILE A 57 3.93 -8.84 9.08
CA ILE A 57 4.57 -7.74 9.80
C ILE A 57 3.52 -6.91 10.54
N ARG A 58 2.44 -6.52 9.85
CA ARG A 58 1.37 -5.72 10.45
C ARG A 58 0.72 -6.43 11.64
N ASN A 59 0.42 -7.71 11.53
CA ASN A 59 -0.22 -8.46 12.61
C ASN A 59 0.71 -8.63 13.81
N THR A 60 1.97 -9.01 13.58
CA THR A 60 2.98 -9.18 14.64
C THR A 60 3.25 -7.86 15.35
N ALA A 61 3.52 -6.81 14.57
CA ALA A 61 3.82 -5.49 15.13
C ALA A 61 2.62 -4.90 15.88
N ASN A 62 1.41 -4.94 15.31
CA ASN A 62 0.23 -4.42 15.99
C ASN A 62 -0.11 -5.20 17.27
N THR A 63 0.14 -6.50 17.31
CA THR A 63 -0.05 -7.29 18.53
C THR A 63 0.89 -6.83 19.63
N TYR A 64 2.17 -6.67 19.30
CA TYR A 64 3.16 -6.17 20.25
C TYR A 64 2.84 -4.75 20.73
N LEU A 65 2.55 -3.85 19.81
CA LEU A 65 2.25 -2.44 20.12
C LEU A 65 1.03 -2.30 21.03
N ARG A 66 -0.01 -3.11 20.83
CA ARG A 66 -1.18 -3.11 21.74
C ARG A 66 -0.89 -3.64 23.13
N GLN A 67 0.01 -4.60 23.24
CA GLN A 67 0.37 -5.23 24.53
C GLN A 67 1.37 -4.41 25.33
N ASN A 68 2.23 -3.62 24.65
CA ASN A 68 3.36 -2.93 25.25
C ASN A 68 3.31 -1.40 25.07
N ASN A 69 2.15 -0.84 24.71
CA ASN A 69 1.99 0.60 24.53
C ASN A 69 2.33 1.35 25.83
N ALA A 70 3.38 2.16 25.75
CA ALA A 70 3.90 2.91 26.90
C ALA A 70 3.17 4.24 27.14
N ALA A 71 2.33 4.70 26.21
CA ALA A 71 1.65 5.99 26.27
C ALA A 71 0.15 5.80 26.51
N GLU A 72 -0.32 6.17 27.69
CA GLU A 72 -1.74 6.12 28.03
C GLU A 72 -2.56 7.02 27.10
N GLY A 73 -3.66 6.47 26.56
CA GLY A 73 -4.53 7.21 25.64
C GLY A 73 -4.01 7.36 24.21
N PHE A 74 -2.82 6.87 23.91
CA PHE A 74 -2.29 6.82 22.54
C PHE A 74 -2.46 5.43 21.93
N GLU A 75 -3.00 5.37 20.73
CA GLU A 75 -3.12 4.12 19.97
C GLU A 75 -2.11 4.15 18.80
N PRO A 76 -1.04 3.34 18.84
CA PRO A 76 -0.08 3.25 17.75
C PRO A 76 -0.77 2.86 16.44
N LYS A 77 -0.41 3.54 15.34
CA LYS A 77 -0.94 3.22 14.01
C LYS A 77 0.21 2.93 13.06
N LEU A 78 0.19 1.75 12.51
CA LEU A 78 1.21 1.25 11.59
C LEU A 78 0.60 0.96 10.22
N ALA A 79 1.25 1.47 9.19
CA ALA A 79 1.05 1.08 7.81
C ALA A 79 2.31 0.35 7.33
N VAL A 80 2.13 -0.85 6.81
CA VAL A 80 3.17 -1.67 6.19
C VAL A 80 2.83 -1.80 4.72
N VAL A 81 3.77 -1.46 3.87
CA VAL A 81 3.64 -1.52 2.42
C VAL A 81 4.84 -2.27 1.85
N SER A 82 4.61 -3.27 1.02
CA SER A 82 5.68 -3.99 0.33
C SER A 82 5.53 -3.87 -1.19
N TYR A 83 6.64 -3.73 -1.88
CA TYR A 83 6.71 -3.76 -3.33
C TYR A 83 8.01 -4.41 -3.77
N ASN A 84 7.90 -5.53 -4.46
CA ASN A 84 9.03 -6.36 -4.89
C ASN A 84 10.00 -6.66 -3.73
N ARG A 85 9.47 -7.08 -2.58
CA ARG A 85 10.21 -7.45 -1.36
C ARG A 85 10.97 -6.29 -0.70
N HIS A 86 10.67 -5.05 -1.10
CA HIS A 86 11.10 -3.84 -0.42
C HIS A 86 9.96 -3.39 0.49
N ILE A 87 10.22 -3.28 1.77
CA ILE A 87 9.25 -2.98 2.81
C ILE A 87 9.37 -1.53 3.22
N LEU A 88 8.25 -0.82 3.20
CA LEU A 88 8.10 0.54 3.72
C LEU A 88 7.24 0.49 4.98
N LEU A 89 7.79 0.98 6.07
CA LEU A 89 7.13 1.11 7.36
C LEU A 89 6.78 2.59 7.58
N LEU A 90 5.51 2.87 7.80
CA LEU A 90 4.97 4.20 8.10
C LEU A 90 4.10 4.11 9.34
N GLY A 91 4.01 5.16 10.10
CA GLY A 91 3.15 5.19 11.28
C GLY A 91 3.68 6.05 12.38
N GLN A 92 3.00 6.01 13.51
CA GLN A 92 3.40 6.67 14.74
C GLN A 92 3.39 5.68 15.89
N VAL A 93 4.43 5.73 16.70
CA VAL A 93 4.61 4.92 17.91
C VAL A 93 5.00 5.82 19.08
N ALA A 94 4.86 5.31 20.31
CA ALA A 94 5.13 6.08 21.50
C ALA A 94 6.63 6.20 21.83
N THR A 95 7.42 5.20 21.45
CA THR A 95 8.82 5.08 21.87
C THR A 95 9.74 4.61 20.75
N GLU A 96 11.04 4.92 20.86
CA GLU A 96 12.08 4.36 19.97
C GLU A 96 12.17 2.83 20.11
N GLY A 97 11.88 2.27 21.28
CA GLY A 97 11.83 0.82 21.48
C GLY A 97 10.77 0.15 20.61
N GLU A 98 9.58 0.73 20.54
CA GLU A 98 8.49 0.26 19.67
C GLU A 98 8.86 0.38 18.18
N LYS A 99 9.46 1.50 17.77
CA LYS A 99 9.95 1.72 16.41
C LYS A 99 10.98 0.67 16.00
N ASN A 100 11.96 0.44 16.86
CA ASN A 100 13.01 -0.56 16.63
C ASN A 100 12.44 -1.97 16.58
N PHE A 101 11.47 -2.30 17.42
CA PHE A 101 10.80 -3.59 17.38
C PHE A 101 10.10 -3.83 16.04
N VAL A 102 9.33 -2.86 15.55
CA VAL A 102 8.66 -2.96 14.25
C VAL A 102 9.66 -3.17 13.11
N GLU A 103 10.78 -2.45 13.14
CA GLU A 103 11.85 -2.63 12.17
C GLU A 103 12.47 -4.03 12.22
N GLN A 104 12.73 -4.55 13.42
CA GLN A 104 13.26 -5.90 13.60
C GLN A 104 12.30 -6.96 13.04
N VAL A 105 10.99 -6.82 13.30
CA VAL A 105 9.97 -7.71 12.73
C VAL A 105 10.01 -7.70 11.20
N ALA A 106 10.13 -6.52 10.59
CA ALA A 106 10.22 -6.41 9.13
C ALA A 106 11.52 -6.98 8.56
N ARG A 107 12.66 -6.77 9.24
CA ARG A 107 13.96 -7.31 8.83
C ARG A 107 14.08 -8.82 9.03
N ALA A 108 13.26 -9.41 9.90
CA ALA A 108 13.22 -10.84 10.13
C ALA A 108 12.47 -11.62 9.03
N GLU A 109 11.75 -10.92 8.14
CA GLU A 109 11.09 -11.57 7.01
C GLU A 109 12.11 -12.10 6.01
N GLN A 110 12.06 -13.42 5.75
CA GLN A 110 13.06 -14.10 4.90
C GLN A 110 13.09 -13.60 3.46
N SER A 111 11.93 -13.19 2.94
CA SER A 111 11.82 -12.67 1.58
C SER A 111 12.16 -11.17 1.47
N ALA A 112 12.37 -10.45 2.59
CA ALA A 112 12.66 -9.02 2.57
C ALA A 112 14.05 -8.74 1.98
N GLN A 113 14.12 -7.83 1.01
CA GLN A 113 15.37 -7.36 0.40
C GLN A 113 15.82 -6.02 0.95
N ALA A 114 14.86 -5.15 1.29
CA ALA A 114 15.13 -3.86 1.91
C ALA A 114 14.00 -3.46 2.87
N VAL A 115 14.35 -2.72 3.92
CA VAL A 115 13.39 -2.15 4.88
C VAL A 115 13.67 -0.66 5.01
N TYR A 116 12.66 0.13 4.71
CA TYR A 116 12.65 1.59 4.84
C TYR A 116 11.74 1.97 6.02
N ASN A 117 12.34 2.41 7.12
CA ASN A 117 11.61 2.75 8.33
C ASN A 117 11.42 4.26 8.45
N TYR A 118 10.21 4.71 8.16
CA TYR A 118 9.75 6.10 8.32
C TYR A 118 8.70 6.22 9.43
N ILE A 119 8.72 5.31 10.41
CA ILE A 119 7.89 5.43 11.61
C ILE A 119 8.39 6.61 12.44
N GLU A 120 7.47 7.44 12.88
CA GLU A 120 7.74 8.58 13.75
C GLU A 120 7.47 8.21 15.22
N VAL A 121 8.34 8.70 16.10
CA VAL A 121 8.12 8.60 17.53
C VAL A 121 7.41 9.88 17.98
N ALA A 122 6.10 9.82 18.01
CA ALA A 122 5.23 10.93 18.36
C ALA A 122 3.97 10.40 19.04
N PRO A 123 3.82 10.51 20.36
CA PRO A 123 2.66 9.99 21.09
C PRO A 123 1.43 10.91 20.91
N GLN A 124 1.17 11.33 19.70
CA GLN A 124 0.03 12.16 19.31
C GLN A 124 -0.77 11.46 18.24
N ALA A 125 -2.06 11.25 18.49
CA ALA A 125 -2.94 10.63 17.52
C ALA A 125 -3.11 11.52 16.28
N ARG A 126 -3.00 10.91 15.08
CA ARG A 126 -3.36 11.58 13.82
C ARG A 126 -4.83 11.96 13.83
N THR A 127 -5.14 13.16 13.38
CA THR A 127 -6.53 13.61 13.23
C THR A 127 -7.17 12.97 12.00
N PHE A 128 -8.50 12.89 11.99
CA PHE A 128 -9.27 12.46 10.82
C PHE A 128 -8.97 13.31 9.57
N GLY A 129 -8.73 14.61 9.76
CA GLY A 129 -8.35 15.54 8.70
C GLY A 129 -7.05 15.13 8.00
N ASN A 130 -6.02 14.75 8.75
CA ASN A 130 -4.74 14.30 8.19
C ASN A 130 -4.91 13.03 7.35
N VAL A 131 -5.66 12.04 7.86
CA VAL A 131 -5.92 10.78 7.14
C VAL A 131 -6.69 11.04 5.84
N SER A 132 -7.69 11.92 5.88
CA SER A 132 -8.48 12.28 4.70
C SER A 132 -7.64 13.01 3.65
N ALA A 133 -6.78 13.95 4.09
CA ALA A 133 -5.88 14.69 3.20
C ALA A 133 -4.89 13.75 2.50
N ASP A 134 -4.28 12.81 3.22
CA ASP A 134 -3.35 11.82 2.67
C ASP A 134 -4.04 10.89 1.67
N THR A 135 -5.25 10.42 1.98
CA THR A 135 -6.05 9.59 1.07
C THR A 135 -6.39 10.33 -0.21
N TRP A 136 -6.77 11.60 -0.08
CA TRP A 136 -7.05 12.47 -1.23
C TRP A 136 -5.81 12.69 -2.10
N SER A 137 -4.67 13.00 -1.48
CA SER A 137 -3.40 13.18 -2.17
C SER A 137 -2.96 11.91 -2.90
N THR A 138 -3.03 10.75 -2.23
CA THR A 138 -2.74 9.45 -2.85
C THR A 138 -3.63 9.20 -4.08
N THR A 139 -4.92 9.48 -3.98
CA THR A 139 -5.87 9.29 -5.09
C THR A 139 -5.54 10.21 -6.26
N LYS A 140 -5.26 11.48 -6.00
CA LYS A 140 -4.84 12.43 -7.03
C LYS A 140 -3.57 11.97 -7.74
N VAL A 141 -2.55 11.61 -6.98
CA VAL A 141 -1.28 11.15 -7.55
C VAL A 141 -1.52 9.93 -8.45
N ARG A 142 -2.29 8.93 -7.98
CA ARG A 142 -2.63 7.76 -8.81
C ARG A 142 -3.34 8.14 -10.10
N THR A 143 -4.25 9.10 -10.05
CA THR A 143 -4.95 9.60 -11.25
C THR A 143 -4.00 10.30 -12.21
N THR A 144 -3.04 11.09 -11.68
CA THR A 144 -2.08 11.79 -12.54
C THR A 144 -1.11 10.86 -13.25
N LEU A 145 -0.81 9.68 -12.67
CA LEU A 145 0.03 8.65 -13.30
C LEU A 145 -0.60 8.09 -14.58
N LEU A 146 -1.94 8.06 -14.68
CA LEU A 146 -2.63 7.60 -15.89
C LEU A 146 -2.31 8.46 -17.13
N GLY A 147 -1.87 9.70 -16.93
CA GLY A 147 -1.52 10.63 -18.02
C GLY A 147 -0.04 10.63 -18.40
N ILE A 148 0.81 9.80 -17.79
CA ILE A 148 2.24 9.76 -18.12
C ILE A 148 2.46 8.78 -19.27
N GLN A 149 2.91 9.31 -20.41
CA GLN A 149 3.21 8.48 -21.57
C GLN A 149 4.38 7.51 -21.27
N GLY A 150 4.21 6.25 -21.58
CA GLY A 150 5.23 5.21 -21.37
C GLY A 150 5.26 4.61 -19.96
N VAL A 151 4.58 5.21 -18.97
CA VAL A 151 4.49 4.68 -17.62
C VAL A 151 3.20 3.87 -17.44
N ILE A 152 3.35 2.65 -16.98
CA ILE A 152 2.21 1.79 -16.64
C ILE A 152 1.91 1.96 -15.14
N PRO A 153 0.74 2.50 -14.76
CA PRO A 153 0.44 2.85 -13.36
C PRO A 153 0.53 1.68 -12.37
N SER A 154 0.25 0.45 -12.81
CA SER A 154 0.37 -0.76 -11.98
C SER A 154 1.82 -1.10 -11.56
N ARG A 155 2.82 -0.51 -12.24
CA ARG A 155 4.24 -0.63 -11.89
C ARG A 155 4.68 0.32 -10.78
N VAL A 156 3.77 1.19 -10.32
CA VAL A 156 4.08 2.22 -9.31
C VAL A 156 3.13 2.05 -8.12
N LYS A 157 3.69 1.83 -6.95
CA LYS A 157 2.95 1.82 -5.68
C LYS A 157 3.12 3.16 -4.98
N ILE A 158 2.01 3.82 -4.65
CA ILE A 158 1.99 5.15 -4.05
C ILE A 158 1.25 5.10 -2.73
N VAL A 159 1.86 5.69 -1.72
CA VAL A 159 1.27 5.92 -0.41
C VAL A 159 1.62 7.31 0.05
N THR A 160 0.64 8.08 0.52
CA THR A 160 0.88 9.36 1.18
C THR A 160 0.66 9.20 2.68
N TYR A 161 1.59 9.71 3.46
CA TYR A 161 1.55 9.72 4.91
C TYR A 161 2.05 11.08 5.41
N GLU A 162 1.21 11.81 6.13
CA GLU A 162 1.49 13.16 6.66
C GLU A 162 2.07 14.12 5.61
N GLY A 163 1.40 14.20 4.46
CA GLY A 163 1.81 15.06 3.36
C GLY A 163 3.04 14.59 2.58
N THR A 164 3.76 13.57 3.05
CA THR A 164 4.86 12.94 2.33
C THR A 164 4.35 11.82 1.46
N THR A 165 4.60 11.89 0.15
CA THR A 165 4.23 10.85 -0.81
C THR A 165 5.43 9.94 -1.07
N TYR A 166 5.28 8.68 -0.73
CA TYR A 166 6.26 7.62 -0.98
C TYR A 166 5.91 6.92 -2.28
N VAL A 167 6.91 6.76 -3.13
CA VAL A 167 6.75 6.19 -4.48
C VAL A 167 7.70 5.00 -4.63
N MET A 168 7.14 3.81 -4.77
CA MET A 168 7.88 2.57 -5.01
C MET A 168 7.60 2.09 -6.44
N GLY A 169 8.55 1.42 -7.07
CA GLY A 169 8.37 0.89 -8.42
C GLY A 169 9.65 0.28 -8.98
N ILE A 170 9.50 -0.62 -9.95
CA ILE A 170 10.60 -1.11 -10.77
C ILE A 170 10.53 -0.36 -12.10
N LEU A 171 11.34 0.69 -12.25
CA LEU A 171 11.21 1.68 -13.31
C LEU A 171 12.55 1.92 -14.01
N THR A 172 12.52 2.23 -15.32
CA THR A 172 13.69 2.73 -16.03
C THR A 172 14.07 4.13 -15.52
N PRO A 173 15.28 4.62 -15.74
CA PRO A 173 15.64 5.98 -15.34
C PRO A 173 14.70 7.06 -15.89
N GLU A 174 14.23 6.91 -17.12
CA GLU A 174 13.31 7.83 -17.77
C GLU A 174 11.93 7.81 -17.11
N GLU A 175 11.41 6.59 -16.81
CA GLU A 175 10.15 6.42 -16.06
C GLU A 175 10.25 7.01 -14.66
N GLN A 176 11.40 6.83 -13.96
CA GLN A 176 11.64 7.39 -12.63
C GLN A 176 11.56 8.93 -12.66
N ALA A 177 12.21 9.55 -13.64
CA ALA A 177 12.20 11.01 -13.82
C ALA A 177 10.77 11.52 -14.06
N ALA A 178 10.07 10.92 -15.03
CA ALA A 178 8.70 11.30 -15.38
C ALA A 178 7.71 11.14 -14.22
N VAL A 179 7.79 10.02 -13.47
CA VAL A 179 6.95 9.77 -12.30
C VAL A 179 7.27 10.77 -11.20
N THR A 180 8.54 11.01 -10.89
CA THR A 180 8.96 11.93 -9.83
C THR A 180 8.49 13.34 -10.12
N GLU A 181 8.69 13.85 -11.34
CA GLU A 181 8.23 15.17 -11.75
C GLU A 181 6.71 15.30 -11.59
N LYS A 182 5.97 14.31 -12.10
CA LYS A 182 4.51 14.34 -12.05
C LYS A 182 3.97 14.26 -10.63
N VAL A 183 4.55 13.43 -9.78
CA VAL A 183 4.16 13.31 -8.37
C VAL A 183 4.46 14.60 -7.62
N SER A 184 5.67 15.16 -7.78
CA SER A 184 6.09 16.37 -7.05
C SER A 184 5.27 17.62 -7.41
N THR A 185 4.71 17.66 -8.63
CA THR A 185 3.87 18.78 -9.10
C THR A 185 2.37 18.56 -8.82
N THR A 186 1.99 17.42 -8.24
CA THR A 186 0.58 17.12 -7.91
C THR A 186 0.12 17.90 -6.69
N ALA A 187 -0.98 18.64 -6.82
CA ALA A 187 -1.53 19.41 -5.72
C ALA A 187 -1.89 18.56 -4.49
N GLY A 188 -1.39 18.95 -3.32
CA GLY A 188 -1.54 18.26 -2.04
C GLY A 188 -0.32 17.41 -1.64
N VAL A 189 0.65 17.22 -2.53
CA VAL A 189 1.95 16.61 -2.22
C VAL A 189 2.86 17.70 -1.65
N GLN A 190 3.35 17.49 -0.42
CA GLN A 190 4.29 18.41 0.22
C GLN A 190 5.74 17.96 0.04
N LYS A 191 5.96 16.63 0.07
CA LYS A 191 7.26 16.01 -0.06
C LYS A 191 7.13 14.70 -0.82
N VAL A 192 8.14 14.37 -1.62
CA VAL A 192 8.24 13.09 -2.32
C VAL A 192 9.46 12.32 -1.83
N VAL A 193 9.26 11.04 -1.50
CA VAL A 193 10.32 10.09 -1.20
C VAL A 193 10.26 8.99 -2.24
N THR A 194 11.31 8.86 -3.04
CA THR A 194 11.42 7.86 -4.10
C THR A 194 12.18 6.63 -3.59
N LEU A 195 11.55 5.47 -3.72
CA LEU A 195 12.09 4.16 -3.32
C LEU A 195 12.05 3.24 -4.54
N TYR A 196 12.64 3.69 -5.64
CA TYR A 196 12.66 2.97 -6.91
C TYR A 196 13.72 1.87 -6.92
N GLN A 197 13.40 0.83 -7.67
CA GLN A 197 14.33 -0.16 -8.16
C GLN A 197 14.53 0.09 -9.65
N THR A 198 15.77 0.19 -10.08
CA THR A 198 16.07 0.49 -11.49
C THR A 198 15.86 -0.75 -12.36
N TYR A 199 14.98 -0.61 -13.34
CA TYR A 199 14.81 -1.62 -14.38
C TYR A 199 15.79 -1.37 -15.52
N ILE A 200 16.65 -2.35 -15.76
CA ILE A 200 17.56 -2.33 -16.90
C ILE A 200 16.94 -3.20 -17.99
N GLN A 201 16.55 -2.58 -19.09
CA GLN A 201 16.06 -3.31 -20.25
C GLN A 201 17.24 -4.07 -20.86
N GLN A 202 17.16 -5.39 -20.86
CA GLN A 202 18.15 -6.19 -21.58
C GLN A 202 17.92 -6.01 -23.08
N PRO A 203 19.00 -5.85 -23.86
CA PRO A 203 18.93 -5.68 -25.32
C PRO A 203 18.37 -6.92 -26.02
#